data_86d6827ca859a91a9c64ea983eaa1bef
#
_entry.id   86d6827ca859a91a9c64ea983eaa1bef
#
_cell.length_a   1.000
_cell.length_b   1.000
_cell.length_c   1.000
_cell.angle_alpha   90.00
_cell.angle_beta   90.00
_cell.angle_gamma   90.00
#
_symmetry.space_group_name_H-M   'P 1'
#
loop_
_entity.id
_entity.type
_entity.pdbx_description
1 polymer ?
#
loop_
_entity_poly.entity_id
_entity_poly.type
_entity_poly.pdbx_seq_one_letter_code
_entity_poly.pdbx_strand_id
1 'polypeptide(L)'
;STDAFIARQPIVDSKHQLMAYELLFRHSAHAQSAYIGSDVDAGITVISNTLFNMGTQWLLKGKLAFINMDRAMLMSGFSTLLPHDKVIIEVLETVRAEPEVLDRLTELKAAGYRFALDDFHYAPELEPLLPRASYVKLDVLALSPADLAKMVKQVKRHPVKLVAEKVETLEQFRHCQELGFDFFQGYYFAKPENMVAKVINPGYATVLQLLEKVRE
;
A
#
# COMPACT_ATOMS: atom_id res chain seq x y z
N SER A 1 23.38 2.95 -16.49
CA SER A 1 22.86 2.22 -15.33
C SER A 1 21.57 2.86 -14.87
N THR A 2 20.48 2.12 -14.88
CA THR A 2 19.23 2.56 -14.34
C THR A 2 19.15 2.15 -12.87
N ASP A 3 19.42 3.12 -12.00
CA ASP A 3 19.22 2.91 -10.57
C ASP A 3 17.73 3.09 -10.27
N ALA A 4 17.14 2.08 -9.68
CA ALA A 4 15.78 2.16 -9.16
C ALA A 4 15.84 2.37 -7.66
N PHE A 5 14.99 3.25 -7.16
CA PHE A 5 14.92 3.59 -5.76
C PHE A 5 13.62 3.05 -5.17
N ILE A 6 13.75 2.37 -4.05
CA ILE A 6 12.63 1.98 -3.23
C ILE A 6 12.71 2.83 -1.97
N ALA A 7 11.66 3.56 -1.68
CA ALA A 7 11.50 4.20 -0.39
C ALA A 7 10.57 3.34 0.46
N ARG A 8 10.82 3.33 1.76
CA ARG A 8 9.93 2.67 2.72
C ARG A 8 9.56 3.63 3.81
N GLN A 9 8.33 3.55 4.26
CA GLN A 9 7.87 4.32 5.41
C GLN A 9 7.23 3.37 6.43
N PRO A 10 7.64 3.45 7.72
CA PRO A 10 7.12 2.54 8.72
C PRO A 10 5.66 2.82 9.04
N ILE A 11 4.92 1.75 9.27
CA ILE A 11 3.59 1.74 9.85
C ILE A 11 3.72 1.06 11.21
N VAL A 12 3.35 1.78 12.27
CA VAL A 12 3.56 1.33 13.64
C VAL A 12 2.24 1.18 14.38
N ASP A 13 2.23 0.43 15.47
CA ASP A 13 1.10 0.31 16.36
C ASP A 13 1.07 1.42 17.42
N SER A 14 0.12 1.37 18.33
CA SER A 14 -0.04 2.38 19.39
C SER A 14 1.11 2.42 20.40
N LYS A 15 1.94 1.38 20.42
CA LYS A 15 3.15 1.30 21.26
C LYS A 15 4.41 1.63 20.47
N HIS A 16 4.28 2.21 19.29
CA HIS A 16 5.38 2.54 18.36
C HIS A 16 6.15 1.31 17.86
N GLN A 17 5.56 0.12 17.94
CA GLN A 17 6.18 -1.09 17.41
C GLN A 17 5.90 -1.21 15.91
N LEU A 18 6.91 -1.58 15.16
CA LEU A 18 6.81 -1.74 13.71
C LEU A 18 5.84 -2.87 13.35
N MET A 19 4.84 -2.56 12.54
CA MET A 19 3.91 -3.54 11.97
C MET A 19 4.24 -3.87 10.53
N ALA A 20 4.54 -2.86 9.73
CA ALA A 20 4.75 -2.97 8.29
C ALA A 20 5.54 -1.80 7.75
N TYR A 21 5.96 -1.89 6.50
CA TYR A 21 6.44 -0.77 5.71
C TYR A 21 5.53 -0.56 4.51
N GLU A 22 5.16 0.67 4.23
CA GLU A 22 4.66 1.02 2.91
C GLU A 22 5.86 1.17 1.98
N LEU A 23 5.82 0.47 0.84
CA LEU A 23 6.87 0.56 -0.18
C LEU A 23 6.45 1.56 -1.26
N LEU A 24 7.34 2.50 -1.52
CA LEU A 24 7.17 3.51 -2.55
C LEU A 24 8.26 3.29 -3.58
N PHE A 25 7.87 2.94 -4.78
CA PHE A 25 8.80 2.65 -5.85
C PHE A 25 9.08 3.92 -6.64
N ARG A 26 10.36 4.26 -6.77
CA ARG A 26 10.81 5.44 -7.51
C ARG A 26 11.84 5.05 -8.53
N HIS A 27 11.73 5.64 -9.69
CA HIS A 27 12.63 5.42 -10.82
C HIS A 27 13.49 6.67 -11.05
N SER A 28 14.72 6.49 -11.52
CA SER A 28 15.56 7.63 -11.90
C SER A 28 14.92 8.43 -13.03
N ALA A 29 15.22 9.72 -13.10
CA ALA A 29 14.53 10.80 -13.81
C ALA A 29 14.31 10.65 -15.33
N HIS A 30 14.58 9.51 -15.95
CA HIS A 30 14.44 9.31 -17.40
C HIS A 30 13.53 8.13 -17.74
N ALA A 31 12.53 7.90 -16.89
CA ALA A 31 11.56 6.84 -17.09
C ALA A 31 10.84 6.99 -18.43
N GLN A 32 11.04 6.05 -19.31
CA GLN A 32 10.24 5.93 -20.52
C GLN A 32 8.99 5.13 -20.25
N SER A 33 8.00 5.22 -21.12
CA SER A 33 6.73 4.56 -20.95
C SER A 33 6.88 3.07 -20.59
N ALA A 34 6.13 2.64 -19.59
CA ALA A 34 6.14 1.26 -19.14
C ALA A 34 5.60 0.31 -20.21
N TYR A 35 6.24 -0.82 -20.38
CA TYR A 35 5.73 -1.93 -21.16
C TYR A 35 4.88 -2.83 -20.29
N ILE A 36 3.76 -3.28 -20.83
CA ILE A 36 2.94 -4.32 -20.22
C ILE A 36 3.06 -5.55 -21.12
N GLY A 37 3.63 -6.64 -20.59
CA GLY A 37 3.83 -7.86 -21.38
C GLY A 37 4.67 -8.89 -20.63
N SER A 38 5.16 -9.89 -21.35
CA SER A 38 5.95 -10.99 -20.80
C SER A 38 7.21 -10.54 -20.03
N ASP A 39 7.84 -9.45 -20.47
CA ASP A 39 9.01 -8.89 -19.80
C ASP A 39 8.66 -8.30 -18.44
N VAL A 40 7.46 -7.72 -18.31
CA VAL A 40 6.95 -7.19 -17.04
C VAL A 40 6.72 -8.36 -16.07
N ASP A 41 6.08 -9.44 -16.50
CA ASP A 41 5.83 -10.61 -15.69
C ASP A 41 7.13 -11.26 -15.19
N ALA A 42 8.12 -11.40 -16.08
CA ALA A 42 9.43 -11.92 -15.72
C ALA A 42 10.13 -11.02 -14.71
N GLY A 43 10.10 -9.70 -14.94
CA GLY A 43 10.67 -8.71 -14.02
C GLY A 43 10.03 -8.73 -12.66
N ILE A 44 8.71 -8.82 -12.59
CA ILE A 44 7.95 -8.92 -11.34
C ILE A 44 8.35 -10.17 -10.56
N THR A 45 8.43 -11.31 -11.22
CA THR A 45 8.82 -12.57 -10.57
C THR A 45 10.18 -12.43 -9.90
N VAL A 46 11.15 -11.82 -10.58
CA VAL A 46 12.49 -11.67 -10.02
C VAL A 46 12.53 -10.59 -8.94
N ILE A 47 11.79 -9.49 -9.10
CA ILE A 47 11.65 -8.49 -8.02
C ILE A 47 11.01 -9.13 -6.80
N SER A 48 9.94 -9.88 -6.98
CA SER A 48 9.28 -10.62 -5.91
C SER A 48 10.28 -11.56 -5.20
N ASN A 49 11.02 -12.35 -5.96
CA ASN A 49 12.03 -13.25 -5.40
C ASN A 49 13.14 -12.49 -4.68
N THR A 50 13.66 -11.42 -5.28
CA THR A 50 14.76 -10.64 -4.70
C THR A 50 14.32 -9.90 -3.44
N LEU A 51 13.19 -9.18 -3.52
CA LEU A 51 12.74 -8.34 -2.40
C LEU A 51 12.16 -9.17 -1.26
N PHE A 52 11.41 -10.22 -1.56
CA PHE A 52 10.62 -10.94 -0.56
C PHE A 52 11.25 -12.26 -0.11
N ASN A 53 12.15 -12.86 -0.89
CA ASN A 53 12.89 -14.05 -0.48
C ASN A 53 14.28 -13.71 0.04
N MET A 54 15.01 -12.81 -0.63
CA MET A 54 16.37 -12.45 -0.28
C MET A 54 16.49 -11.13 0.47
N GLY A 55 15.62 -10.17 0.16
CA GLY A 55 15.64 -8.82 0.73
C GLY A 55 14.69 -8.57 1.87
N THR A 56 13.89 -9.58 2.30
CA THR A 56 12.85 -9.39 3.33
C THR A 56 13.42 -8.82 4.62
N GLN A 57 14.53 -9.38 5.10
CA GLN A 57 15.12 -8.93 6.36
C GLN A 57 15.72 -7.53 6.22
N TRP A 58 16.37 -7.26 5.09
CA TRP A 58 16.96 -5.96 4.82
C TRP A 58 15.92 -4.89 4.58
N LEU A 59 14.92 -5.18 3.74
CA LEU A 59 13.92 -4.20 3.30
C LEU A 59 12.78 -4.06 4.30
N LEU A 60 12.28 -5.16 4.83
CA LEU A 60 11.05 -5.21 5.63
C LEU A 60 11.28 -5.53 7.10
N LYS A 61 12.50 -5.87 7.50
CA LYS A 61 12.81 -6.32 8.87
C LYS A 61 11.89 -7.47 9.33
N GLY A 62 11.52 -8.34 8.39
CA GLY A 62 10.62 -9.46 8.66
C GLY A 62 9.14 -9.07 8.80
N LYS A 63 8.76 -7.83 8.50
CA LYS A 63 7.40 -7.33 8.62
C LYS A 63 6.69 -7.34 7.26
N LEU A 64 5.45 -6.86 7.23
CA LEU A 64 4.64 -6.81 6.02
C LEU A 64 5.03 -5.64 5.13
N ALA A 65 4.76 -5.76 3.83
CA ALA A 65 4.89 -4.69 2.86
C ALA A 65 3.51 -4.27 2.36
N PHE A 66 3.19 -2.98 2.49
CA PHE A 66 2.02 -2.40 1.85
C PHE A 66 2.43 -1.90 0.47
N ILE A 67 1.76 -2.39 -0.58
CA ILE A 67 2.09 -2.08 -1.98
C ILE A 67 0.87 -1.48 -2.67
N ASN A 68 1.04 -0.28 -3.20
CA ASN A 68 -0.01 0.47 -3.89
C ASN A 68 -0.32 -0.13 -5.25
N MET A 69 -1.59 -0.30 -5.55
CA MET A 69 -2.07 -0.76 -6.85
C MET A 69 -3.26 0.06 -7.32
N ASP A 70 -3.19 0.48 -8.58
CA ASP A 70 -4.35 1.03 -9.28
C ASP A 70 -5.21 -0.10 -9.87
N ARG A 71 -6.28 0.28 -10.56
CA ARG A 71 -7.18 -0.69 -11.19
C ARG A 71 -6.45 -1.59 -12.18
N ALA A 72 -5.61 -1.01 -13.03
CA ALA A 72 -4.89 -1.77 -14.05
C ALA A 72 -4.00 -2.85 -13.42
N MET A 73 -3.28 -2.52 -12.36
CA MET A 73 -2.44 -3.48 -11.65
C MET A 73 -3.23 -4.55 -10.94
N LEU A 74 -4.35 -4.19 -10.31
CA LEU A 74 -5.23 -5.17 -9.66
C LEU A 74 -5.79 -6.19 -10.65
N MET A 75 -6.16 -5.74 -11.85
CA MET A 75 -6.75 -6.60 -12.88
C MET A 75 -5.69 -7.38 -13.67
N SER A 76 -4.41 -7.03 -13.54
CA SER A 76 -3.31 -7.71 -14.21
C SER A 76 -2.85 -8.96 -13.44
N GLY A 77 -1.98 -9.75 -14.04
CA GLY A 77 -1.32 -10.88 -13.37
C GLY A 77 -0.30 -10.48 -12.32
N PHE A 78 0.02 -9.18 -12.20
CA PHE A 78 1.02 -8.67 -11.26
C PHE A 78 0.71 -9.05 -9.80
N SER A 79 -0.53 -8.86 -9.38
CA SER A 79 -0.91 -9.09 -8.00
C SER A 79 -0.69 -10.55 -7.55
N THR A 80 -0.89 -11.52 -8.44
CA THR A 80 -0.74 -12.94 -8.11
C THR A 80 0.71 -13.42 -8.08
N LEU A 81 1.65 -12.59 -8.52
CA LEU A 81 3.09 -12.91 -8.46
C LEU A 81 3.73 -12.51 -7.14
N LEU A 82 3.05 -11.69 -6.34
CA LEU A 82 3.53 -11.28 -5.03
C LEU A 82 3.22 -12.33 -3.96
N PRO A 83 4.11 -12.52 -2.97
CA PRO A 83 3.85 -13.47 -1.88
C PRO A 83 2.73 -12.94 -0.97
N HIS A 84 1.58 -13.60 -0.97
CA HIS A 84 0.39 -13.15 -0.26
C HIS A 84 0.56 -13.05 1.26
N ASP A 85 1.47 -13.81 1.84
CA ASP A 85 1.76 -13.81 3.28
C ASP A 85 2.65 -12.64 3.73
N LYS A 86 3.26 -11.93 2.78
CA LYS A 86 4.20 -10.83 3.06
C LYS A 86 3.70 -9.47 2.60
N VAL A 87 2.65 -9.43 1.79
CA VAL A 87 2.14 -8.17 1.22
C VAL A 87 0.72 -7.89 1.64
N ILE A 88 0.44 -6.60 1.79
CA ILE A 88 -0.91 -6.05 1.84
C ILE A 88 -1.06 -5.20 0.59
N ILE A 89 -2.08 -5.47 -0.21
CA ILE A 89 -2.34 -4.70 -1.42
C ILE A 89 -3.11 -3.44 -1.03
N GLU A 90 -2.52 -2.27 -1.24
CA GLU A 90 -3.22 -1.00 -1.07
C GLU A 90 -3.99 -0.67 -2.34
N VAL A 91 -5.31 -0.70 -2.24
CA VAL A 91 -6.20 -0.28 -3.32
C VAL A 91 -6.27 1.25 -3.28
N LEU A 92 -5.81 1.89 -4.35
CA LEU A 92 -5.76 3.36 -4.40
C LEU A 92 -7.17 3.96 -4.44
N GLU A 93 -7.29 5.20 -3.99
CA GLU A 93 -8.54 5.96 -3.91
C GLU A 93 -9.19 6.18 -5.27
N THR A 94 -8.42 6.06 -6.37
CA THR A 94 -8.94 6.18 -7.74
C THR A 94 -9.68 4.93 -8.21
N VAL A 95 -9.56 3.82 -7.48
CA VAL A 95 -10.23 2.55 -7.84
C VAL A 95 -11.69 2.62 -7.40
N ARG A 96 -12.59 2.33 -8.34
CA ARG A 96 -14.03 2.33 -8.09
C ARG A 96 -14.54 0.92 -7.78
N ALA A 97 -15.66 0.85 -7.07
CA ALA A 97 -16.30 -0.41 -6.73
C ALA A 97 -17.14 -0.96 -7.91
N GLU A 98 -16.51 -1.10 -9.07
CA GLU A 98 -17.12 -1.72 -10.24
C GLU A 98 -17.25 -3.24 -10.02
N PRO A 99 -18.25 -3.89 -10.64
CA PRO A 99 -18.42 -5.34 -10.46
C PRO A 99 -17.16 -6.16 -10.76
N GLU A 100 -16.42 -5.80 -11.80
CA GLU A 100 -15.18 -6.50 -12.19
C GLU A 100 -14.11 -6.36 -11.11
N VAL A 101 -14.00 -5.19 -10.50
CA VAL A 101 -13.05 -4.93 -9.41
C VAL A 101 -13.45 -5.73 -8.18
N LEU A 102 -14.72 -5.70 -7.80
CA LEU A 102 -15.22 -6.45 -6.64
C LEU A 102 -14.99 -7.95 -6.80
N ASP A 103 -15.24 -8.49 -7.99
CA ASP A 103 -15.00 -9.89 -8.31
C ASP A 103 -13.52 -10.22 -8.22
N ARG A 104 -12.66 -9.35 -8.72
CA ARG A 104 -11.20 -9.52 -8.64
C ARG A 104 -10.71 -9.51 -7.20
N LEU A 105 -11.19 -8.59 -6.38
CA LEU A 105 -10.83 -8.55 -4.95
C LEU A 105 -11.28 -9.82 -4.22
N THR A 106 -12.47 -10.32 -4.52
CA THR A 106 -12.97 -11.57 -3.96
C THR A 106 -12.09 -12.75 -4.36
N GLU A 107 -11.70 -12.83 -5.64
CA GLU A 107 -10.82 -13.85 -6.18
C GLU A 107 -9.44 -13.82 -5.50
N LEU A 108 -8.84 -12.64 -5.39
CA LEU A 108 -7.54 -12.47 -4.76
C LEU A 108 -7.60 -12.78 -3.25
N LYS A 109 -8.67 -12.39 -2.59
CA LYS A 109 -8.88 -12.70 -1.17
C LYS A 109 -8.96 -14.22 -0.95
N ALA A 110 -9.65 -14.94 -1.82
CA ALA A 110 -9.72 -16.41 -1.79
C ALA A 110 -8.34 -17.04 -1.99
N ALA A 111 -7.44 -16.38 -2.72
CA ALA A 111 -6.07 -16.82 -2.91
C ALA A 111 -5.13 -16.44 -1.75
N GLY A 112 -5.64 -15.79 -0.71
CA GLY A 112 -4.88 -15.44 0.50
C GLY A 112 -4.42 -13.98 0.60
N TYR A 113 -4.74 -13.13 -0.38
CA TYR A 113 -4.35 -11.71 -0.36
C TYR A 113 -5.25 -10.91 0.58
N ARG A 114 -4.65 -9.90 1.22
CA ARG A 114 -5.35 -8.95 2.08
C ARG A 114 -5.24 -7.56 1.48
N PHE A 115 -6.25 -6.72 1.73
CA PHE A 115 -6.35 -5.39 1.13
C PHE A 115 -6.41 -4.30 2.18
N ALA A 116 -5.80 -3.16 1.85
CA ALA A 116 -5.98 -1.88 2.50
C ALA A 116 -6.63 -0.92 1.51
N LEU A 117 -7.56 -0.11 1.96
CA LEU A 117 -8.11 0.98 1.15
C LEU A 117 -7.32 2.24 1.46
N ASP A 118 -6.64 2.80 0.43
CA ASP A 118 -5.78 3.97 0.57
C ASP A 118 -6.61 5.25 0.54
N ASP A 119 -6.26 6.23 1.40
CA ASP A 119 -6.87 7.57 1.45
C ASP A 119 -8.41 7.51 1.31
N PHE A 120 -9.02 6.71 2.17
CA PHE A 120 -10.43 6.37 2.04
C PHE A 120 -11.33 7.53 2.45
N HIS A 121 -12.29 7.87 1.58
CA HIS A 121 -13.36 8.79 1.84
C HIS A 121 -14.68 8.04 1.69
N TYR A 122 -15.46 7.98 2.75
CA TYR A 122 -16.70 7.24 2.72
C TYR A 122 -17.68 7.83 1.72
N ALA A 123 -18.22 6.97 0.87
CA ALA A 123 -19.34 7.24 -0.01
C ALA A 123 -20.14 5.94 -0.17
N PRO A 124 -21.49 6.02 -0.34
CA PRO A 124 -22.29 4.81 -0.49
C PRO A 124 -21.81 3.88 -1.60
N GLU A 125 -21.28 4.44 -2.69
CA GLU A 125 -20.75 3.69 -3.82
C GLU A 125 -19.53 2.84 -3.46
N LEU A 126 -18.80 3.23 -2.41
CA LEU A 126 -17.60 2.53 -1.95
C LEU A 126 -17.88 1.51 -0.85
N GLU A 127 -19.09 1.50 -0.33
CA GLU A 127 -19.49 0.53 0.72
C GLU A 127 -19.12 -0.91 0.36
N PRO A 128 -19.31 -1.40 -0.88
CA PRO A 128 -18.96 -2.77 -1.23
C PRO A 128 -17.48 -3.13 -1.12
N LEU A 129 -16.58 -2.15 -1.07
CA LEU A 129 -15.16 -2.38 -0.86
C LEU A 129 -14.83 -2.77 0.59
N LEU A 130 -15.59 -2.24 1.54
CA LEU A 130 -15.30 -2.41 2.97
C LEU A 130 -15.33 -3.87 3.45
N PRO A 131 -16.29 -4.72 3.05
CA PRO A 131 -16.27 -6.13 3.44
C PRO A 131 -15.06 -6.91 2.93
N ARG A 132 -14.41 -6.41 1.88
CA ARG A 132 -13.25 -7.05 1.26
C ARG A 132 -11.92 -6.55 1.83
N ALA A 133 -11.94 -5.48 2.61
CA ALA A 133 -10.74 -4.87 3.17
C ALA A 133 -10.41 -5.43 4.54
N SER A 134 -9.12 -5.50 4.85
CA SER A 134 -8.59 -5.80 6.17
C SER A 134 -8.14 -4.52 6.89
N TYR A 135 -7.74 -3.51 6.13
CA TYR A 135 -7.26 -2.23 6.62
C TYR A 135 -7.93 -1.09 5.86
N VAL A 136 -8.17 0.02 6.56
CA VAL A 136 -8.61 1.27 5.93
C VAL A 136 -7.69 2.38 6.40
N LYS A 137 -7.08 3.09 5.47
CA LYS A 137 -6.16 4.20 5.73
C LYS A 137 -6.89 5.53 5.58
N LEU A 138 -6.86 6.34 6.62
CA LEU A 138 -7.50 7.66 6.64
C LEU A 138 -6.44 8.75 6.79
N ASP A 139 -6.51 9.77 5.94
CA ASP A 139 -5.63 10.95 5.99
C ASP A 139 -6.11 11.90 7.10
N VAL A 140 -5.35 11.97 8.19
CA VAL A 140 -5.75 12.76 9.36
C VAL A 140 -5.46 14.25 9.19
N LEU A 141 -4.70 14.66 8.17
CA LEU A 141 -4.50 16.07 7.85
C LEU A 141 -5.64 16.64 7.01
N ALA A 142 -6.22 15.82 6.13
CA ALA A 142 -7.24 16.27 5.18
C ALA A 142 -8.60 16.51 5.81
N LEU A 143 -8.85 15.94 6.99
CA LEU A 143 -10.16 15.97 7.64
C LEU A 143 -10.13 16.80 8.91
N SER A 144 -11.21 17.53 9.17
CA SER A 144 -11.42 18.15 10.48
C SER A 144 -11.57 17.04 11.54
N PRO A 145 -11.32 17.34 12.84
CA PRO A 145 -11.54 16.35 13.90
C PRO A 145 -12.95 15.77 13.91
N ALA A 146 -13.96 16.59 13.65
CA ALA A 146 -15.36 16.14 13.59
C ALA A 146 -15.62 15.21 12.41
N ASP A 147 -15.11 15.55 11.23
CA ASP A 147 -15.26 14.73 10.03
C ASP A 147 -14.49 13.43 10.14
N LEU A 148 -13.30 13.46 10.75
CA LEU A 148 -12.51 12.26 11.01
C LEU A 148 -13.26 11.30 11.95
N ALA A 149 -13.83 11.82 13.04
CA ALA A 149 -14.60 11.03 13.98
C ALA A 149 -15.82 10.39 13.32
N LYS A 150 -16.51 11.14 12.48
CA LYS A 150 -17.66 10.63 11.71
C LYS A 150 -17.24 9.50 10.77
N MET A 151 -16.14 9.68 10.04
CA MET A 151 -15.66 8.66 9.10
C MET A 151 -15.20 7.39 9.82
N VAL A 152 -14.50 7.53 10.94
CA VAL A 152 -14.11 6.40 11.78
C VAL A 152 -15.35 5.60 12.20
N LYS A 153 -16.40 6.27 12.63
CA LYS A 153 -17.65 5.62 13.02
C LYS A 153 -18.31 4.88 11.85
N GLN A 154 -18.30 5.47 10.66
CA GLN A 154 -18.85 4.83 9.46
C GLN A 154 -18.06 3.58 9.07
N VAL A 155 -16.74 3.66 9.09
CA VAL A 155 -15.87 2.56 8.68
C VAL A 155 -15.87 1.43 9.71
N LYS A 156 -15.92 1.76 10.99
CA LYS A 156 -15.92 0.77 12.09
C LYS A 156 -17.16 -0.11 12.14
N ARG A 157 -18.16 0.15 11.33
CA ARG A 157 -19.27 -0.81 11.14
C ARG A 157 -18.79 -2.11 10.50
N HIS A 158 -17.59 -2.11 9.93
CA HIS A 158 -16.93 -3.26 9.34
C HIS A 158 -15.75 -3.72 10.19
N PRO A 159 -15.38 -5.02 10.18
CA PRO A 159 -14.27 -5.54 10.97
C PRO A 159 -12.92 -5.23 10.31
N VAL A 160 -12.61 -3.96 10.15
CA VAL A 160 -11.35 -3.48 9.57
C VAL A 160 -10.45 -2.88 10.65
N LYS A 161 -9.13 -2.90 10.40
CA LYS A 161 -8.17 -2.16 11.18
C LYS A 161 -7.97 -0.78 10.56
N LEU A 162 -7.92 0.25 11.40
CA LEU A 162 -7.76 1.63 10.95
C LEU A 162 -6.30 2.04 11.02
N VAL A 163 -5.81 2.62 9.94
CA VAL A 163 -4.47 3.19 9.83
C VAL A 163 -4.60 4.71 9.67
N ALA A 164 -4.01 5.46 10.60
CA ALA A 164 -3.93 6.91 10.51
C ALA A 164 -2.72 7.29 9.65
N GLU A 165 -2.95 7.98 8.55
CA GLU A 165 -1.89 8.48 7.66
C GLU A 165 -1.60 9.95 7.94
N LYS A 166 -0.36 10.34 7.67
CA LYS A 166 0.12 11.73 7.78
C LYS A 166 0.01 12.28 9.19
N VAL A 167 0.26 11.43 10.17
CA VAL A 167 0.39 11.87 11.57
C VAL A 167 1.70 12.66 11.70
N GLU A 168 1.61 13.93 12.09
CA GLU A 168 2.77 14.83 12.18
C GLU A 168 3.08 15.27 13.60
N THR A 169 2.12 15.17 14.52
CA THR A 169 2.28 15.68 15.89
C THR A 169 1.83 14.64 16.92
N LEU A 170 2.34 14.78 18.14
CA LEU A 170 1.90 13.98 19.28
C LEU A 170 0.40 14.16 19.55
N GLU A 171 -0.11 15.38 19.40
CA GLU A 171 -1.53 15.67 19.59
C GLU A 171 -2.40 14.88 18.61
N GLN A 172 -2.03 14.87 17.32
CA GLN A 172 -2.72 14.08 16.31
C GLN A 172 -2.66 12.59 16.62
N PHE A 173 -1.51 12.09 17.04
CA PHE A 173 -1.35 10.70 17.43
C PHE A 173 -2.30 10.31 18.56
N ARG A 174 -2.30 11.11 19.62
CA ARG A 174 -3.19 10.87 20.77
C ARG A 174 -4.65 10.93 20.40
N HIS A 175 -5.05 11.91 19.59
CA HIS A 175 -6.42 12.02 19.10
C HIS A 175 -6.84 10.78 18.30
N CYS A 176 -5.98 10.30 17.42
CA CYS A 176 -6.25 9.08 16.65
C CYS A 176 -6.33 7.84 17.56
N GLN A 177 -5.48 7.75 18.57
CA GLN A 177 -5.60 6.67 19.56
C GLN A 177 -6.97 6.68 20.26
N GLU A 178 -7.43 7.84 20.66
CA GLU A 178 -8.74 8.01 21.31
C GLU A 178 -9.89 7.63 20.38
N LEU A 179 -9.76 7.91 19.08
CA LEU A 179 -10.75 7.51 18.08
C LEU A 179 -10.73 6.01 17.77
N GLY A 180 -9.71 5.30 18.25
CA GLY A 180 -9.60 3.86 18.07
C GLY A 180 -8.86 3.42 16.83
N PHE A 181 -7.93 4.23 16.33
CA PHE A 181 -6.99 3.80 15.29
C PHE A 181 -6.06 2.71 15.84
N ASP A 182 -5.76 1.74 15.01
CA ASP A 182 -4.93 0.59 15.37
C ASP A 182 -3.47 0.79 14.97
N PHE A 183 -3.23 1.47 13.85
CA PHE A 183 -1.90 1.69 13.29
C PHE A 183 -1.74 3.13 12.83
N PHE A 184 -0.47 3.55 12.70
CA PHE A 184 -0.11 4.94 12.49
C PHE A 184 1.06 5.06 11.54
N GLN A 185 1.01 6.06 10.67
CA GLN A 185 2.04 6.36 9.70
C GLN A 185 2.16 7.89 9.55
N GLY A 186 3.36 8.40 9.40
CA GLY A 186 3.58 9.82 9.17
C GLY A 186 4.92 10.29 9.71
N TYR A 187 5.22 11.56 9.46
CA TYR A 187 6.51 12.17 9.81
C TYR A 187 6.76 12.24 11.32
N TYR A 188 5.70 12.17 12.11
CA TYR A 188 5.85 12.08 13.56
C TYR A 188 6.69 10.85 13.96
N PHE A 189 6.55 9.75 13.25
CA PHE A 189 7.28 8.52 13.51
C PHE A 189 8.57 8.45 12.69
N ALA A 190 8.47 8.63 11.39
CA ALA A 190 9.59 8.65 10.47
C ALA A 190 9.16 9.17 9.10
N LYS A 191 10.09 9.83 8.41
CA LYS A 191 9.94 10.16 6.99
C LYS A 191 10.21 8.91 6.16
N PRO A 192 9.77 8.89 4.88
CA PRO A 192 10.18 7.84 3.97
C PRO A 192 11.71 7.73 3.90
N GLU A 193 12.22 6.52 3.98
CA GLU A 193 13.64 6.20 3.93
C GLU A 193 13.97 5.64 2.56
N ASN A 194 14.92 6.29 1.86
CA ASN A 194 15.36 5.81 0.55
C ASN A 194 16.26 4.59 0.70
N MET A 195 15.87 3.51 0.04
CA MET A 195 16.63 2.27 -0.04
C MET A 195 17.12 2.12 -1.48
N VAL A 196 18.43 2.00 -1.69
CA VAL A 196 18.98 1.88 -3.04
C VAL A 196 18.91 0.42 -3.48
N ALA A 197 18.17 0.15 -4.56
CA ALA A 197 18.17 -1.14 -5.23
C ALA A 197 18.79 -0.96 -6.61
N LYS A 198 19.87 -1.68 -6.91
CA LYS A 198 20.42 -1.74 -8.26
C LYS A 198 19.59 -2.68 -9.10
N VAL A 199 19.05 -2.17 -10.19
CA VAL A 199 18.32 -2.98 -11.17
C VAL A 199 19.32 -3.55 -12.16
N ILE A 200 19.44 -4.87 -12.17
CA ILE A 200 20.40 -5.60 -13.01
C ILE A 200 19.79 -5.93 -14.38
N ASN A 201 18.46 -5.85 -14.53
CA ASN A 201 17.73 -6.30 -15.70
C ASN A 201 16.74 -5.21 -16.15
N PRO A 202 16.69 -4.88 -17.46
CA PRO A 202 15.71 -3.89 -17.99
C PRO A 202 14.25 -4.17 -17.62
N GLY A 203 13.87 -5.44 -17.47
CA GLY A 203 12.52 -5.81 -17.02
C GLY A 203 12.19 -5.29 -15.62
N TYR A 204 13.17 -5.24 -14.73
CA TYR A 204 12.98 -4.70 -13.37
C TYR A 204 12.73 -3.20 -13.41
N ALA A 205 13.50 -2.48 -14.22
CA ALA A 205 13.30 -1.05 -14.41
C ALA A 205 11.87 -0.77 -14.89
N THR A 206 11.37 -1.55 -15.83
CA THR A 206 10.01 -1.41 -16.35
C THR A 206 8.95 -1.63 -15.25
N VAL A 207 9.11 -2.65 -14.44
CA VAL A 207 8.19 -2.94 -13.33
C VAL A 207 8.21 -1.82 -12.30
N LEU A 208 9.40 -1.33 -11.94
CA LEU A 208 9.53 -0.25 -10.98
C LEU A 208 8.93 1.05 -11.50
N GLN A 209 9.04 1.34 -12.80
CA GLN A 209 8.37 2.46 -13.44
C GLN A 209 6.85 2.33 -13.33
N LEU A 210 6.31 1.14 -13.56
CA LEU A 210 4.87 0.90 -13.45
C LEU A 210 4.39 1.14 -12.03
N LEU A 211 5.11 0.64 -11.02
CA LEU A 211 4.77 0.84 -9.61
C LEU A 211 4.87 2.31 -9.18
N GLU A 212 5.84 3.05 -9.70
CA GLU A 212 5.97 4.48 -9.46
C GLU A 212 4.75 5.24 -10.00
N LYS A 213 4.34 4.95 -11.24
CA LYS A 213 3.18 5.60 -11.88
C LYS A 213 1.87 5.37 -11.16
N VAL A 214 1.73 4.28 -10.47
CA VAL A 214 0.55 4.00 -9.65
C VAL A 214 0.38 5.04 -8.54
N ARG A 215 1.49 5.62 -8.06
CA ARG A 215 1.49 6.60 -6.95
C ARG A 215 1.34 8.05 -7.41
N GLU A 216 1.65 8.39 -8.65
CA GLU A 216 1.50 9.74 -9.20
C GLU A 216 0.03 10.06 -9.51
#